data_211dda88fb5e76ec9dfb4cf5417821bb
#
_entry.id   211dda88fb5e76ec9dfb4cf5417821bb
#
_cell.length_a   1.000
_cell.length_b   1.000
_cell.length_c   1.000
_cell.angle_alpha   90.00
_cell.angle_beta   90.00
_cell.angle_gamma   90.00
#
_symmetry.space_group_name_H-M   'P 1'
#
loop_
_entity.id
_entity.type
_entity.pdbx_description
1 polymer ?
#
loop_
_entity_poly.entity_id
_entity_poly.type
_entity_poly.pdbx_seq_one_letter_code
_entity_poly.pdbx_strand_id
1 'polypeptide(L)'
;MNNTLPSAFVFLASEKISSDSLFEGFNVDLESTANLAKSLADYNPTVWSYMSAITKGIMQPLGVAILAVVLVLEFSKMAKKIANSGGAMTFEAIAPMIVSYIMVAVVITNTTVIVEAILAVASHIIEGVAGVVSNGGTTYETISGLKGSGIIGKLIVGFFAILIWLVRLVSVMVVNLLITIRFIQLYLMIPFAPLTIPTFLSDDWRSVGIGYLKNIMVYALQGVLIFLIISLVPLFESAGKL
;
A
#
# COMPACT_ATOMS: atom_id res chain seq x y z
N MET A 1 -45.08 -0.86 1.00
CA MET A 1 -44.30 -2.09 0.89
C MET A 1 -43.78 -2.15 -0.55
N ASN A 2 -42.61 -1.56 -0.82
CA ASN A 2 -41.99 -1.62 -2.13
C ASN A 2 -41.23 -2.92 -2.25
N ASN A 3 -41.80 -3.88 -2.98
CA ASN A 3 -41.14 -5.09 -3.42
C ASN A 3 -40.19 -4.76 -4.58
N THR A 4 -39.02 -4.25 -4.29
CA THR A 4 -37.95 -4.19 -5.28
C THR A 4 -37.33 -5.59 -5.34
N LEU A 5 -37.72 -6.37 -6.34
CA LEU A 5 -37.05 -7.60 -6.71
C LEU A 5 -35.53 -7.30 -6.86
N PRO A 6 -34.65 -8.19 -6.39
CA PRO A 6 -33.22 -8.01 -6.56
C PRO A 6 -32.90 -7.77 -8.03
N SER A 7 -32.02 -6.81 -8.32
CA SER A 7 -31.66 -6.38 -9.67
C SER A 7 -31.26 -7.55 -10.62
N ALA A 8 -30.78 -8.64 -10.07
CA ALA A 8 -30.51 -9.89 -10.78
C ALA A 8 -31.78 -10.55 -11.36
N PHE A 9 -32.93 -10.47 -10.67
CA PHE A 9 -34.20 -11.04 -11.15
C PHE A 9 -34.84 -10.18 -12.24
N VAL A 10 -34.71 -8.84 -12.13
CA VAL A 10 -35.16 -7.91 -13.17
C VAL A 10 -34.34 -8.09 -14.44
N PHE A 11 -33.05 -8.39 -14.31
CA PHE A 11 -32.13 -8.66 -15.38
C PHE A 11 -32.47 -9.94 -16.17
N LEU A 12 -32.92 -11.00 -15.47
CA LEU A 12 -33.35 -12.27 -16.10
C LEU A 12 -34.73 -12.16 -16.80
N ALA A 13 -35.56 -11.19 -16.40
CA ALA A 13 -36.91 -10.98 -16.96
C ALA A 13 -36.91 -10.05 -18.17
N SER A 14 -35.82 -9.34 -18.46
CA SER A 14 -35.77 -8.45 -19.63
C SER A 14 -35.53 -9.26 -20.91
N GLU A 15 -36.35 -9.03 -21.90
CA GLU A 15 -36.40 -9.73 -23.21
C GLU A 15 -35.13 -9.54 -24.08
N LYS A 16 -34.17 -8.70 -23.61
CA LYS A 16 -32.87 -8.43 -24.24
C LYS A 16 -31.71 -8.80 -23.33
N ILE A 17 -31.52 -10.08 -23.08
CA ILE A 17 -30.23 -10.55 -22.58
C ILE A 17 -29.28 -10.62 -23.78
N SER A 18 -28.58 -9.53 -24.08
CA SER A 18 -27.44 -9.56 -24.98
C SER A 18 -26.21 -10.00 -24.18
N SER A 19 -25.35 -10.81 -24.81
CA SER A 19 -24.06 -11.19 -24.23
C SER A 19 -23.23 -9.96 -23.78
N ASP A 20 -23.42 -8.84 -24.44
CA ASP A 20 -22.72 -7.59 -24.20
C ASP A 20 -22.98 -7.04 -22.77
N SER A 21 -24.22 -7.14 -22.27
CA SER A 21 -24.57 -6.69 -20.92
C SER A 21 -24.02 -7.62 -19.80
N LEU A 22 -23.70 -8.87 -20.12
CA LEU A 22 -23.16 -9.84 -19.16
C LEU A 22 -21.66 -9.63 -18.93
N PHE A 23 -20.95 -9.15 -19.94
CA PHE A 23 -19.50 -8.95 -19.91
C PHE A 23 -19.11 -7.47 -19.67
N GLU A 24 -20.04 -6.53 -19.81
CA GLU A 24 -19.82 -5.10 -19.52
C GLU A 24 -19.38 -4.83 -18.09
N GLY A 25 -19.44 -5.82 -17.25
CA GLY A 25 -19.11 -5.79 -15.86
C GLY A 25 -17.77 -6.39 -15.46
N PHE A 26 -16.90 -6.79 -16.37
CA PHE A 26 -15.56 -7.30 -16.03
C PHE A 26 -14.54 -6.18 -15.77
N ASN A 27 -14.94 -4.91 -15.87
CA ASN A 27 -14.13 -3.80 -15.43
C ASN A 27 -13.88 -3.93 -13.93
N VAL A 28 -12.66 -4.31 -13.54
CA VAL A 28 -12.17 -4.06 -12.19
C VAL A 28 -12.39 -2.57 -11.97
N ASP A 29 -13.24 -2.26 -11.02
CA ASP A 29 -13.72 -0.90 -10.78
C ASP A 29 -12.50 0.03 -10.66
N LEU A 30 -12.34 0.93 -11.61
CA LEU A 30 -11.29 1.97 -11.59
C LEU A 30 -11.32 2.75 -10.28
N GLU A 31 -12.48 2.80 -9.62
CA GLU A 31 -12.66 3.40 -8.31
C GLU A 31 -11.90 2.65 -7.22
N SER A 32 -11.82 1.32 -7.29
CA SER A 32 -11.00 0.51 -6.37
C SER A 32 -9.50 0.77 -6.58
N THR A 33 -9.08 1.00 -7.83
CA THR A 33 -7.68 1.31 -8.15
C THR A 33 -7.30 2.74 -7.79
N ALA A 34 -8.22 3.69 -7.86
CA ALA A 34 -8.01 5.07 -7.40
C ALA A 34 -7.67 5.13 -5.90
N ASN A 35 -8.19 4.19 -5.10
CA ASN A 35 -7.83 4.09 -3.69
C ASN A 35 -6.36 3.76 -3.45
N LEU A 36 -5.68 3.10 -4.39
CA LEU A 36 -4.26 2.77 -4.27
C LEU A 36 -3.34 4.01 -4.33
N ALA A 37 -3.76 5.06 -5.02
CA ALA A 37 -3.02 6.32 -5.12
C ALA A 37 -3.28 7.26 -3.93
N LYS A 38 -4.29 7.01 -3.11
CA LYS A 38 -4.62 7.86 -1.96
C LYS A 38 -3.51 7.86 -0.92
N SER A 39 -3.31 9.03 -0.30
CA SER A 39 -2.49 9.13 0.91
C SER A 39 -3.18 8.41 2.07
N LEU A 40 -2.43 8.13 3.15
CA LEU A 40 -3.02 7.54 4.36
C LEU A 40 -4.09 8.45 5.00
N ALA A 41 -3.85 9.77 4.96
CA ALA A 41 -4.80 10.74 5.49
C ALA A 41 -6.11 10.76 4.68
N ASP A 42 -6.03 10.60 3.34
CA ASP A 42 -7.19 10.62 2.45
C ASP A 42 -7.93 9.28 2.43
N TYR A 43 -7.24 8.16 2.64
CA TYR A 43 -7.85 6.84 2.68
C TYR A 43 -8.76 6.68 3.91
N ASN A 44 -8.25 7.01 5.09
CA ASN A 44 -9.04 7.02 6.33
C ASN A 44 -8.54 8.08 7.32
N PRO A 45 -9.10 9.31 7.28
CA PRO A 45 -8.68 10.42 8.12
C PRO A 45 -8.79 10.13 9.63
N THR A 46 -9.80 9.35 10.03
CA THR A 46 -10.01 9.00 11.43
C THR A 46 -8.89 8.11 11.95
N VAL A 47 -8.60 7.01 11.24
CA VAL A 47 -7.50 6.10 11.61
C VAL A 47 -6.17 6.84 11.59
N TRP A 48 -5.94 7.69 10.58
CA TRP A 48 -4.73 8.50 10.47
C TRP A 48 -4.54 9.42 11.68
N SER A 49 -5.59 10.11 12.12
CA SER A 49 -5.52 11.00 13.27
C SER A 49 -5.16 10.25 14.57
N TYR A 50 -5.74 9.07 14.80
CA TYR A 50 -5.40 8.22 15.93
C TYR A 50 -3.95 7.72 15.88
N MET A 51 -3.50 7.21 14.74
CA MET A 51 -2.13 6.70 14.59
C MET A 51 -1.11 7.82 14.72
N SER A 52 -1.38 9.00 14.17
CA SER A 52 -0.55 10.19 14.32
C SER A 52 -0.48 10.68 15.78
N ALA A 53 -1.60 10.66 16.51
CA ALA A 53 -1.64 11.00 17.93
C ALA A 53 -0.82 10.01 18.77
N ILE A 54 -0.94 8.71 18.53
CA ILE A 54 -0.13 7.66 19.19
C ILE A 54 1.36 7.87 18.89
N THR A 55 1.69 8.14 17.62
CA THR A 55 3.07 8.40 17.20
C THR A 55 3.68 9.57 17.96
N LYS A 56 2.99 10.73 17.98
CA LYS A 56 3.48 11.95 18.60
C LYS A 56 3.44 11.90 20.14
N GLY A 57 2.34 11.37 20.70
CA GLY A 57 2.12 11.41 22.14
C GLY A 57 2.86 10.33 22.93
N ILE A 58 3.10 9.17 22.32
CA ILE A 58 3.65 8.00 23.02
C ILE A 58 4.97 7.56 22.40
N MET A 59 4.98 7.31 21.10
CA MET A 59 6.10 6.61 20.47
C MET A 59 7.32 7.52 20.24
N GLN A 60 7.12 8.81 19.94
CA GLN A 60 8.23 9.76 19.80
C GLN A 60 8.98 9.96 21.12
N PRO A 61 8.34 10.28 22.28
CA PRO A 61 9.04 10.36 23.56
C PRO A 61 9.79 9.06 23.90
N LEU A 62 9.17 7.91 23.63
CA LEU A 62 9.81 6.62 23.87
C LEU A 62 11.01 6.40 22.93
N GLY A 63 10.92 6.79 21.67
CA GLY A 63 12.03 6.78 20.72
C GLY A 63 13.20 7.65 21.17
N VAL A 64 12.93 8.85 21.73
CA VAL A 64 13.96 9.71 22.30
C VAL A 64 14.61 9.07 23.53
N ALA A 65 13.84 8.39 24.39
CA ALA A 65 14.38 7.65 25.51
C ALA A 65 15.32 6.52 25.06
N ILE A 66 14.92 5.74 24.04
CA ILE A 66 15.76 4.71 23.42
C ILE A 66 17.04 5.34 22.83
N LEU A 67 16.91 6.49 22.15
CA LEU A 67 18.06 7.22 21.62
C LEU A 67 19.06 7.59 22.73
N ALA A 68 18.58 8.04 23.89
CA ALA A 68 19.44 8.35 25.03
C ALA A 68 20.18 7.10 25.55
N VAL A 69 19.51 5.96 25.64
CA VAL A 69 20.15 4.70 26.05
C VAL A 69 21.22 4.28 25.02
N VAL A 70 20.91 4.34 23.73
CA VAL A 70 21.88 4.02 22.65
C VAL A 70 23.07 4.98 22.72
N LEU A 71 22.84 6.28 22.99
CA LEU A 71 23.92 7.26 23.18
C LEU A 71 24.89 6.83 24.28
N VAL A 72 24.39 6.46 25.45
CA VAL A 72 25.23 6.03 26.58
C VAL A 72 26.02 4.78 26.24
N LEU A 73 25.39 3.81 25.57
CA LEU A 73 26.06 2.57 25.17
C LEU A 73 27.20 2.83 24.16
N GLU A 74 26.92 3.59 23.10
CA GLU A 74 27.93 3.89 22.07
C GLU A 74 29.05 4.80 22.62
N PHE A 75 28.71 5.76 23.50
CA PHE A 75 29.71 6.56 24.20
C PHE A 75 30.61 5.69 25.06
N SER A 76 30.04 4.72 25.81
CA SER A 76 30.83 3.75 26.61
C SER A 76 31.78 2.91 25.76
N LYS A 77 31.30 2.44 24.59
CA LYS A 77 32.12 1.67 23.63
C LYS A 77 33.27 2.54 23.10
N MET A 78 33.00 3.79 22.73
CA MET A 78 33.99 4.74 22.23
C MET A 78 35.04 5.03 23.32
N ALA A 79 34.61 5.30 24.56
CA ALA A 79 35.49 5.58 25.68
C ALA A 79 36.46 4.40 25.94
N LYS A 80 35.96 3.16 25.94
CA LYS A 80 36.75 1.96 26.05
C LYS A 80 37.77 1.81 24.92
N LYS A 81 37.37 2.08 23.69
CA LYS A 81 38.23 2.01 22.51
C LYS A 81 39.39 3.01 22.60
N ILE A 82 39.12 4.26 23.02
CA ILE A 82 40.14 5.29 23.21
C ILE A 82 41.07 4.94 24.34
N ALA A 83 40.56 4.48 25.48
CA ALA A 83 41.36 4.06 26.61
C ALA A 83 42.30 2.90 26.24
N ASN A 84 41.86 1.90 25.48
CA ASN A 84 42.66 0.77 25.03
C ASN A 84 43.74 1.17 24.00
N SER A 85 43.53 2.26 23.25
CA SER A 85 44.52 2.77 22.29
C SER A 85 45.51 3.76 22.89
N GLY A 86 45.47 4.01 24.21
CA GLY A 86 46.38 4.93 24.90
C GLY A 86 46.15 6.40 24.52
N GLY A 87 45.05 6.72 23.84
CA GLY A 87 44.69 8.06 23.40
C GLY A 87 43.89 8.85 24.45
N ALA A 88 43.91 10.19 24.34
CA ALA A 88 43.05 11.06 25.10
C ALA A 88 41.69 11.25 24.36
N MET A 89 40.62 11.44 25.11
CA MET A 89 39.31 11.73 24.57
C MET A 89 39.29 13.19 24.09
N THR A 90 39.44 13.40 22.79
CA THR A 90 39.42 14.75 22.17
C THR A 90 38.06 15.13 21.69
N PHE A 91 37.78 16.43 21.60
CA PHE A 91 36.52 16.94 21.05
C PHE A 91 36.31 16.48 19.60
N GLU A 92 37.36 16.36 18.81
CA GLU A 92 37.31 15.87 17.43
C GLU A 92 36.79 14.43 17.32
N ALA A 93 37.07 13.59 18.33
CA ALA A 93 36.57 12.21 18.36
C ALA A 93 35.07 12.16 18.72
N ILE A 94 34.59 13.10 19.56
CA ILE A 94 33.21 13.09 20.07
C ILE A 94 32.25 13.86 19.15
N ALA A 95 32.71 14.91 18.48
CA ALA A 95 31.87 15.80 17.68
C ALA A 95 31.03 15.06 16.59
N PRO A 96 31.59 14.12 15.79
CA PRO A 96 30.79 13.39 14.78
C PRO A 96 29.65 12.58 15.42
N MET A 97 29.89 12.02 16.61
CA MET A 97 28.88 11.27 17.35
C MET A 97 27.74 12.18 17.77
N ILE A 98 28.04 13.32 18.40
CA ILE A 98 27.02 14.31 18.83
C ILE A 98 26.17 14.76 17.65
N VAL A 99 26.79 15.11 16.52
CA VAL A 99 26.08 15.52 15.31
C VAL A 99 25.13 14.42 14.81
N SER A 100 25.58 13.16 14.78
CA SER A 100 24.75 12.02 14.37
C SER A 100 23.53 11.87 15.29
N TYR A 101 23.70 12.02 16.60
CA TYR A 101 22.59 11.93 17.56
C TYR A 101 21.58 13.07 17.41
N ILE A 102 22.05 14.30 17.19
CA ILE A 102 21.18 15.45 16.92
C ILE A 102 20.38 15.18 15.62
N MET A 103 21.03 14.71 14.56
CA MET A 103 20.36 14.39 13.32
C MET A 103 19.27 13.33 13.52
N VAL A 104 19.55 12.27 14.26
CA VAL A 104 18.57 11.21 14.55
C VAL A 104 17.42 11.72 15.43
N ALA A 105 17.68 12.58 16.40
CA ALA A 105 16.62 13.23 17.19
C ALA A 105 15.66 14.05 16.30
N VAL A 106 16.20 14.81 15.35
CA VAL A 106 15.39 15.55 14.35
C VAL A 106 14.58 14.61 13.47
N VAL A 107 15.14 13.47 13.06
CA VAL A 107 14.42 12.45 12.27
C VAL A 107 13.29 11.83 13.09
N ILE A 108 13.50 11.53 14.39
CA ILE A 108 12.46 10.99 15.28
C ILE A 108 11.28 11.96 15.38
N THR A 109 11.54 13.25 15.58
CA THR A 109 10.46 14.26 15.70
C THR A 109 9.71 14.49 14.41
N ASN A 110 10.32 14.23 13.25
CA ASN A 110 9.72 14.39 11.92
C ASN A 110 9.34 13.06 11.23
N THR A 111 9.23 11.99 12.00
CA THR A 111 9.01 10.62 11.45
C THR A 111 7.76 10.53 10.59
N THR A 112 6.64 11.16 10.99
CA THR A 112 5.40 11.15 10.21
C THR A 112 5.59 11.76 8.83
N VAL A 113 6.27 12.90 8.75
CA VAL A 113 6.56 13.60 7.48
C VAL A 113 7.43 12.74 6.56
N ILE A 114 8.43 12.07 7.13
CA ILE A 114 9.34 11.20 6.36
C ILE A 114 8.57 10.01 5.78
N VAL A 115 7.71 9.37 6.58
CA VAL A 115 6.91 8.24 6.10
C VAL A 115 5.90 8.70 5.03
N GLU A 116 5.23 9.82 5.24
CA GLU A 116 4.34 10.43 4.23
C GLU A 116 5.08 10.71 2.92
N ALA A 117 6.31 11.22 2.98
CA ALA A 117 7.13 11.47 1.80
C ALA A 117 7.46 10.17 1.03
N ILE A 118 7.78 9.07 1.74
CA ILE A 118 8.02 7.75 1.11
C ILE A 118 6.74 7.26 0.41
N LEU A 119 5.59 7.43 1.03
CA LEU A 119 4.31 7.02 0.47
C LEU A 119 3.90 7.90 -0.72
N ALA A 120 4.17 9.20 -0.67
CA ALA A 120 3.94 10.12 -1.77
C ALA A 120 4.72 9.72 -3.04
N VAL A 121 5.94 9.23 -2.91
CA VAL A 121 6.71 8.70 -4.04
C VAL A 121 5.98 7.50 -4.66
N ALA A 122 5.46 6.57 -3.85
CA ALA A 122 4.70 5.43 -4.37
C ALA A 122 3.40 5.88 -5.06
N SER A 123 2.68 6.87 -4.53
CA SER A 123 1.48 7.44 -5.16
C SER A 123 1.79 8.09 -6.50
N HIS A 124 2.86 8.87 -6.60
CA HIS A 124 3.31 9.46 -7.88
C HIS A 124 3.68 8.40 -8.93
N ILE A 125 4.27 7.27 -8.52
CA ILE A 125 4.54 6.17 -9.45
C ILE A 125 3.21 5.58 -9.95
N ILE A 126 2.21 5.38 -9.08
CA ILE A 126 0.89 4.88 -9.48
C ILE A 126 0.22 5.84 -10.46
N GLU A 127 0.23 7.15 -10.19
CA GLU A 127 -0.32 8.16 -11.08
C GLU A 127 0.41 8.18 -12.45
N GLY A 128 1.73 8.05 -12.44
CA GLY A 128 2.52 7.97 -13.68
C GLY A 128 2.14 6.74 -14.51
N VAL A 129 2.01 5.57 -13.89
CA VAL A 129 1.57 4.33 -14.57
C VAL A 129 0.15 4.47 -15.07
N ALA A 130 -0.77 5.06 -14.28
CA ALA A 130 -2.14 5.33 -14.69
C ALA A 130 -2.21 6.22 -15.94
N GLY A 131 -1.37 7.25 -16.01
CA GLY A 131 -1.27 8.12 -17.18
C GLY A 131 -0.82 7.38 -18.45
N VAL A 132 0.11 6.45 -18.33
CA VAL A 132 0.56 5.62 -19.47
C VAL A 132 -0.53 4.65 -19.91
N VAL A 133 -1.21 4.00 -18.98
CA VAL A 133 -2.28 3.02 -19.29
C VAL A 133 -3.49 3.72 -19.91
N SER A 134 -3.91 4.86 -19.38
CA SER A 134 -5.05 5.62 -19.91
C SER A 134 -4.80 6.14 -21.33
N ASN A 135 -3.58 6.56 -21.63
CA ASN A 135 -3.20 7.00 -22.97
C ASN A 135 -3.05 5.84 -23.97
N GLY A 136 -2.88 4.61 -23.49
CA GLY A 136 -2.79 3.40 -24.32
C GLY A 136 -4.11 2.94 -24.93
N GLY A 137 -5.23 3.59 -24.61
CA GLY A 137 -6.53 3.34 -25.24
C GLY A 137 -7.06 1.90 -25.07
N THR A 138 -6.75 1.27 -23.92
CA THR A 138 -7.29 -0.07 -23.62
C THR A 138 -8.79 0.02 -23.31
N THR A 139 -9.57 -0.04 -24.35
CA THR A 139 -11.02 -0.33 -24.27
C THR A 139 -11.14 -1.84 -24.03
N TYR A 140 -11.80 -2.19 -22.92
CA TYR A 140 -12.21 -3.58 -22.72
C TYR A 140 -13.19 -3.96 -23.83
N GLU A 141 -12.76 -4.77 -24.79
CA GLU A 141 -13.69 -5.31 -25.77
C GLU A 141 -14.57 -6.36 -25.07
N THR A 142 -15.85 -6.08 -25.14
CA THR A 142 -16.90 -7.00 -24.70
C THR A 142 -16.78 -8.30 -25.50
N ILE A 143 -16.75 -9.43 -24.82
CA ILE A 143 -16.80 -10.74 -25.52
C ILE A 143 -18.16 -10.89 -26.17
N SER A 144 -18.27 -10.42 -27.40
CA SER A 144 -19.50 -10.49 -28.21
C SER A 144 -19.60 -11.82 -28.94
N GLY A 145 -19.89 -12.91 -28.24
CA GLY A 145 -19.88 -14.24 -28.88
C GLY A 145 -20.94 -15.23 -28.45
N LEU A 146 -21.59 -15.06 -27.31
CA LEU A 146 -22.58 -16.01 -26.81
C LEU A 146 -24.02 -15.60 -27.17
N LYS A 147 -24.41 -15.73 -28.44
CA LYS A 147 -25.81 -15.59 -28.84
C LYS A 147 -26.52 -16.93 -28.70
N GLY A 148 -27.24 -17.11 -27.59
CA GLY A 148 -28.13 -18.27 -27.43
C GLY A 148 -29.37 -18.13 -28.31
N SER A 149 -29.48 -18.92 -29.38
CA SER A 149 -30.69 -19.05 -30.17
C SER A 149 -31.60 -20.11 -29.55
N GLY A 150 -32.85 -19.76 -29.24
CA GLY A 150 -33.81 -20.66 -28.61
C GLY A 150 -33.83 -20.67 -27.10
N ILE A 151 -34.83 -21.34 -26.48
CA ILE A 151 -35.03 -21.40 -25.01
C ILE A 151 -33.84 -22.09 -24.32
N ILE A 152 -33.31 -23.15 -24.87
CA ILE A 152 -32.18 -23.91 -24.31
C ILE A 152 -30.90 -23.08 -24.37
N GLY A 153 -30.66 -22.34 -25.46
CA GLY A 153 -29.52 -21.45 -25.57
C GLY A 153 -29.56 -20.30 -24.52
N LYS A 154 -30.72 -19.75 -24.27
CA LYS A 154 -30.91 -18.73 -23.22
C LYS A 154 -30.63 -19.25 -21.79
N LEU A 155 -31.02 -20.50 -21.50
CA LEU A 155 -30.74 -21.14 -20.20
C LEU A 155 -29.25 -21.39 -19.99
N ILE A 156 -28.54 -21.85 -21.03
CA ILE A 156 -27.10 -22.09 -20.99
C ILE A 156 -26.34 -20.76 -20.76
N VAL A 157 -26.69 -19.73 -21.53
CA VAL A 157 -26.08 -18.38 -21.39
C VAL A 157 -26.36 -17.82 -19.99
N GLY A 158 -27.59 -17.97 -19.46
CA GLY A 158 -27.94 -17.54 -18.11
C GLY A 158 -27.13 -18.25 -17.02
N PHE A 159 -26.88 -19.55 -17.16
CA PHE A 159 -26.05 -20.31 -16.22
C PHE A 159 -24.60 -19.82 -16.22
N PHE A 160 -24.00 -19.64 -17.40
CA PHE A 160 -22.65 -19.08 -17.52
C PHE A 160 -22.56 -17.65 -17.00
N ALA A 161 -23.59 -16.82 -17.21
CA ALA A 161 -23.67 -15.48 -16.67
C ALA A 161 -23.59 -15.43 -15.13
N ILE A 162 -24.31 -16.35 -14.47
CA ILE A 162 -24.27 -16.46 -12.99
C ILE A 162 -22.88 -16.86 -12.52
N LEU A 163 -22.23 -17.82 -13.19
CA LEU A 163 -20.86 -18.22 -12.84
C LEU A 163 -19.86 -17.06 -13.00
N ILE A 164 -19.93 -16.34 -14.10
CA ILE A 164 -19.08 -15.17 -14.36
C ILE A 164 -19.33 -14.08 -13.33
N TRP A 165 -20.59 -13.80 -12.99
CA TRP A 165 -20.95 -12.84 -11.97
C TRP A 165 -20.37 -13.23 -10.59
N LEU A 166 -20.44 -14.51 -10.23
CA LEU A 166 -19.89 -15.02 -8.97
C LEU A 166 -18.38 -14.89 -8.91
N VAL A 167 -17.66 -15.23 -9.99
CA VAL A 167 -16.20 -15.07 -10.10
C VAL A 167 -15.83 -13.59 -9.98
N ARG A 168 -16.56 -12.70 -10.64
CA ARG A 168 -16.35 -11.25 -10.54
C ARG A 168 -16.52 -10.75 -9.11
N LEU A 169 -17.61 -11.13 -8.43
CA LEU A 169 -17.87 -10.73 -7.05
C LEU A 169 -16.70 -11.13 -6.14
N VAL A 170 -16.23 -12.36 -6.26
CA VAL A 170 -15.06 -12.84 -5.50
C VAL A 170 -13.79 -12.06 -5.85
N SER A 171 -13.54 -11.79 -7.14
CA SER A 171 -12.35 -11.05 -7.58
C SER A 171 -12.32 -9.63 -7.03
N VAL A 172 -13.43 -8.89 -7.11
CA VAL A 172 -13.54 -7.52 -6.55
C VAL A 172 -13.34 -7.54 -5.03
N MET A 173 -13.92 -8.54 -4.34
CA MET A 173 -13.76 -8.69 -2.90
C MET A 173 -12.29 -8.93 -2.51
N VAL A 174 -11.59 -9.78 -3.26
CA VAL A 174 -10.16 -10.07 -3.01
C VAL A 174 -9.30 -8.84 -3.25
N VAL A 175 -9.51 -8.09 -4.33
CA VAL A 175 -8.76 -6.86 -4.62
C VAL A 175 -8.96 -5.83 -3.53
N ASN A 176 -10.21 -5.56 -3.12
CA ASN A 176 -10.51 -4.62 -2.04
C ASN A 176 -9.89 -5.05 -0.70
N LEU A 177 -9.88 -6.35 -0.41
CA LEU A 177 -9.25 -6.91 0.77
C LEU A 177 -7.73 -6.70 0.74
N LEU A 178 -7.06 -6.93 -0.38
CA LEU A 178 -5.62 -6.69 -0.54
C LEU A 178 -5.26 -5.22 -0.33
N ILE A 179 -6.05 -4.30 -0.90
CA ILE A 179 -5.87 -2.87 -0.72
C ILE A 179 -6.02 -2.49 0.76
N THR A 180 -7.07 -2.99 1.41
CA THR A 180 -7.34 -2.71 2.83
C THR A 180 -6.23 -3.24 3.73
N ILE A 181 -5.78 -4.48 3.52
CA ILE A 181 -4.68 -5.08 4.30
C ILE A 181 -3.40 -4.25 4.17
N ARG A 182 -3.05 -3.80 2.96
CA ARG A 182 -1.90 -2.92 2.75
C ARG A 182 -1.98 -1.65 3.60
N PHE A 183 -3.13 -0.96 3.59
CA PHE A 183 -3.31 0.24 4.41
C PHE A 183 -3.24 -0.05 5.90
N ILE A 184 -3.84 -1.13 6.37
CA ILE A 184 -3.74 -1.56 7.77
C ILE A 184 -2.27 -1.79 8.17
N GLN A 185 -1.50 -2.47 7.33
CA GLN A 185 -0.08 -2.72 7.58
C GLN A 185 0.71 -1.40 7.70
N LEU A 186 0.46 -0.44 6.80
CA LEU A 186 1.09 0.87 6.84
C LEU A 186 0.69 1.65 8.11
N TYR A 187 -0.61 1.70 8.45
CA TYR A 187 -1.08 2.36 9.68
C TYR A 187 -0.45 1.77 10.95
N LEU A 188 -0.28 0.44 11.00
CA LEU A 188 0.35 -0.22 12.14
C LEU A 188 1.85 0.05 12.22
N MET A 189 2.54 0.15 11.08
CA MET A 189 3.98 0.37 11.08
C MET A 189 4.37 1.80 11.48
N ILE A 190 3.61 2.81 11.08
CA ILE A 190 3.97 4.21 11.31
C ILE A 190 4.28 4.57 12.77
N PRO A 191 3.45 4.19 13.76
CA PRO A 191 3.73 4.48 15.15
C PRO A 191 5.06 3.90 15.67
N PHE A 192 5.51 2.78 15.11
CA PHE A 192 6.76 2.13 15.55
C PHE A 192 8.01 2.74 14.92
N ALA A 193 7.89 3.61 13.93
CA ALA A 193 9.03 4.24 13.28
C ALA A 193 9.95 5.00 14.26
N PRO A 194 9.46 5.81 15.21
CA PRO A 194 10.32 6.51 16.17
C PRO A 194 11.15 5.57 17.05
N LEU A 195 10.70 4.34 17.30
CA LEU A 195 11.40 3.36 18.12
C LEU A 195 12.56 2.70 17.37
N THR A 196 12.41 2.54 16.05
CA THR A 196 13.42 1.86 15.23
C THR A 196 14.50 2.79 14.69
N ILE A 197 14.21 4.09 14.57
CA ILE A 197 15.18 5.09 14.07
C ILE A 197 16.44 5.18 14.95
N PRO A 198 16.39 5.18 16.29
CA PRO A 198 17.58 5.21 17.12
C PRO A 198 18.54 4.06 16.87
N THR A 199 18.02 2.90 16.43
CA THR A 199 18.85 1.70 16.19
C THR A 199 19.86 1.88 15.04
N PHE A 200 19.68 2.86 14.17
CA PHE A 200 20.65 3.18 13.11
C PHE A 200 22.02 3.63 13.65
N LEU A 201 22.04 4.19 14.85
CA LEU A 201 23.27 4.69 15.48
C LEU A 201 24.08 3.61 16.20
N SER A 202 23.47 2.46 16.50
CA SER A 202 24.16 1.35 17.14
C SER A 202 24.59 0.31 16.11
N ASP A 203 25.87 -0.05 16.12
CA ASP A 203 26.40 -1.08 15.23
C ASP A 203 25.70 -2.42 15.45
N ASP A 204 25.35 -2.76 16.70
CA ASP A 204 24.73 -4.03 17.07
C ASP A 204 23.25 -4.11 16.59
N TRP A 205 22.54 -3.00 16.58
CA TRP A 205 21.09 -2.94 16.29
C TRP A 205 20.74 -2.29 14.95
N ARG A 206 21.72 -1.86 14.20
CA ARG A 206 21.55 -1.20 12.90
C ARG A 206 20.73 -2.02 11.90
N SER A 207 20.86 -3.34 11.96
CA SER A 207 20.09 -4.26 11.11
C SER A 207 18.56 -4.16 11.33
N VAL A 208 18.14 -3.86 12.56
CA VAL A 208 16.71 -3.70 12.93
C VAL A 208 16.14 -2.46 12.24
N GLY A 209 16.83 -1.32 12.33
CA GLY A 209 16.41 -0.08 11.67
C GLY A 209 16.36 -0.20 10.15
N ILE A 210 17.40 -0.79 9.55
CA ILE A 210 17.45 -1.03 8.11
C ILE A 210 16.32 -1.97 7.67
N GLY A 211 16.08 -3.06 8.41
CA GLY A 211 15.00 -4.01 8.15
C GLY A 211 13.63 -3.33 8.20
N TYR A 212 13.41 -2.48 9.18
CA TYR A 212 12.18 -1.70 9.30
C TYR A 212 11.95 -0.77 8.11
N LEU A 213 12.97 -0.01 7.69
CA LEU A 213 12.87 0.89 6.54
C LEU A 213 12.60 0.13 5.23
N LYS A 214 13.26 -1.02 5.04
CA LYS A 214 13.00 -1.90 3.90
C LYS A 214 11.54 -2.38 3.89
N ASN A 215 10.99 -2.76 5.03
CA ASN A 215 9.60 -3.20 5.13
C ASN A 215 8.61 -2.08 4.77
N ILE A 216 8.82 -0.85 5.25
CA ILE A 216 7.99 0.30 4.84
C ILE A 216 8.03 0.48 3.32
N MET A 217 9.23 0.44 2.71
CA MET A 217 9.36 0.56 1.25
C MET A 217 8.64 -0.57 0.51
N VAL A 218 8.72 -1.80 1.00
CA VAL A 218 8.02 -2.95 0.41
C VAL A 218 6.51 -2.74 0.45
N TYR A 219 5.93 -2.34 1.58
CA TYR A 219 4.49 -2.07 1.67
C TYR A 219 4.06 -0.86 0.84
N ALA A 220 4.90 0.17 0.74
CA ALA A 220 4.64 1.31 -0.13
C ALA A 220 4.59 0.89 -1.61
N LEU A 221 5.59 0.11 -2.06
CA LEU A 221 5.68 -0.39 -3.43
C LEU A 221 4.67 -1.49 -3.76
N GLN A 222 4.17 -2.22 -2.75
CA GLN A 222 3.13 -3.23 -2.95
C GLN A 222 1.88 -2.64 -3.65
N GLY A 223 1.51 -1.39 -3.34
CA GLY A 223 0.42 -0.70 -4.03
C GLY A 223 0.70 -0.47 -5.51
N VAL A 224 1.94 -0.12 -5.86
CA VAL A 224 2.37 0.02 -7.26
C VAL A 224 2.26 -1.32 -7.99
N LEU A 225 2.70 -2.42 -7.36
CA LEU A 225 2.62 -3.75 -7.95
C LEU A 225 1.17 -4.20 -8.16
N ILE A 226 0.29 -4.00 -7.17
CA ILE A 226 -1.13 -4.32 -7.31
C ILE A 226 -1.74 -3.52 -8.47
N PHE A 227 -1.44 -2.22 -8.54
CA PHE A 227 -1.93 -1.36 -9.62
C PHE A 227 -1.42 -1.83 -10.99
N LEU A 228 -0.13 -2.14 -11.11
CA LEU A 228 0.49 -2.66 -12.34
C LEU A 228 -0.18 -3.97 -12.80
N ILE A 229 -0.38 -4.92 -11.90
CA ILE A 229 -1.01 -6.21 -12.24
C ILE A 229 -2.41 -5.95 -12.80
N ILE A 230 -3.23 -5.14 -12.12
CA ILE A 230 -4.59 -4.82 -12.56
C ILE A 230 -4.58 -4.13 -13.93
N SER A 231 -3.63 -3.21 -14.15
CA SER A 231 -3.50 -2.45 -15.40
C SER A 231 -3.00 -3.30 -16.58
N LEU A 232 -2.26 -4.38 -16.31
CA LEU A 232 -1.73 -5.27 -17.36
C LEU A 232 -2.76 -6.28 -17.86
N VAL A 233 -3.76 -6.64 -17.03
CA VAL A 233 -4.78 -7.65 -17.40
C VAL A 233 -5.45 -7.34 -18.75
N PRO A 234 -5.97 -6.13 -19.03
CA PRO A 234 -6.60 -5.83 -20.31
C PRO A 234 -5.62 -5.85 -21.49
N LEU A 235 -4.35 -5.54 -21.26
CA LEU A 235 -3.32 -5.61 -22.31
C LEU A 235 -3.04 -7.04 -22.74
N PHE A 236 -2.99 -8.00 -21.81
CA PHE A 236 -2.85 -9.42 -22.13
C PHE A 236 -4.09 -9.98 -22.85
N GLU A 237 -5.27 -9.51 -22.50
CA GLU A 237 -6.52 -9.89 -23.17
C GLU A 237 -6.54 -9.42 -24.62
N SER A 238 -6.09 -8.21 -24.89
CA SER A 238 -5.99 -7.69 -26.26
C SER A 238 -4.89 -8.37 -27.09
N ALA A 239 -3.76 -8.73 -26.47
CA ALA A 239 -2.65 -9.43 -27.14
C ALA A 239 -2.97 -10.90 -27.45
N GLY A 240 -3.82 -11.57 -26.69
CA GLY A 240 -4.23 -12.95 -26.93
C GLY A 240 -5.21 -13.13 -28.10
N LYS A 241 -5.65 -12.06 -28.74
CA LYS A 241 -6.51 -12.06 -29.94
C LYS A 241 -5.75 -11.95 -31.26
N LEU A 242 -4.40 -11.95 -31.25
CA LEU A 242 -3.53 -12.06 -32.38
C LEU A 242 -3.23 -13.51 -32.69
#